data_b8eaa8842e32c75b01c9a049a290ea4d
#
_entry.id   b8eaa8842e32c75b01c9a049a290ea4d
#
_cell.length_a   1.000
_cell.length_b   1.000
_cell.length_c   1.000
_cell.angle_alpha   90.00
_cell.angle_beta   90.00
_cell.angle_gamma   90.00
#
_symmetry.space_group_name_H-M   'P 1'
#
loop_
_entity.id
_entity.type
_entity.pdbx_description
1 polymer ?
#
loop_
_entity_poly.entity_id
_entity_poly.type
_entity_poly.pdbx_seq_one_letter_code
_entity_poly.pdbx_strand_id
1 'polypeptide(L)'
;MQTDLTKKNTLIAVAMKEELSLEQADGWNVIYTGIGKVNALISVNQALTEFKPDNLINFGSAGSSRSDLKGLHEVTTFKQRDMDLRSLGLPLGVTLNDHINDIYLDRPGLSCGTGDSFVTAN
;
A
#
# COMPACT_ATOMS: atom_id res chain seq x y z
N MET A 1 -14.13 -16.08 -2.24
CA MET A 1 -14.86 -15.50 -3.37
C MET A 1 -14.58 -14.01 -3.44
N GLN A 2 -14.24 -13.52 -4.59
CA GLN A 2 -13.91 -12.11 -4.78
C GLN A 2 -15.21 -11.33 -5.02
N THR A 3 -15.42 -10.25 -4.25
CA THR A 3 -16.58 -9.37 -4.43
C THR A 3 -16.31 -8.45 -5.63
N ASP A 4 -17.28 -8.31 -6.52
CA ASP A 4 -17.17 -7.38 -7.63
C ASP A 4 -16.99 -5.95 -7.13
N LEU A 5 -16.11 -5.21 -7.77
CA LEU A 5 -15.81 -3.83 -7.41
C LEU A 5 -16.91 -2.89 -7.92
N THR A 6 -17.51 -2.15 -6.99
CA THR A 6 -18.46 -1.09 -7.31
C THR A 6 -18.09 0.17 -6.54
N LYS A 7 -18.56 1.32 -7.03
CA LYS A 7 -18.36 2.59 -6.32
C LYS A 7 -18.91 2.54 -4.90
N LYS A 8 -19.98 1.80 -4.70
CA LYS A 8 -20.70 1.74 -3.43
C LYS A 8 -19.97 0.87 -2.39
N ASN A 9 -19.24 -0.17 -2.82
CA ASN A 9 -18.62 -1.13 -1.90
C ASN A 9 -17.08 -1.03 -1.85
N THR A 10 -16.50 -0.04 -2.51
CA THR A 10 -15.04 0.06 -2.65
C THR A 10 -14.52 1.38 -2.13
N LEU A 11 -13.45 1.30 -1.33
CA LEU A 11 -12.69 2.45 -0.86
C LEU A 11 -11.31 2.43 -1.53
N ILE A 12 -10.90 3.57 -2.06
CA ILE A 12 -9.57 3.73 -2.65
C ILE A 12 -8.73 4.61 -1.73
N ALA A 13 -7.63 4.08 -1.26
CA ALA A 13 -6.66 4.81 -0.43
C ALA A 13 -5.51 5.30 -1.31
N VAL A 14 -5.24 6.59 -1.27
CA VAL A 14 -4.21 7.26 -2.06
C VAL A 14 -3.44 8.19 -1.14
N ALA A 15 -2.13 8.27 -1.29
CA ALA A 15 -1.34 9.14 -0.42
C ALA A 15 -1.63 10.62 -0.68
N MET A 16 -1.67 11.03 -1.94
CA MET A 16 -1.78 12.44 -2.32
C MET A 16 -2.73 12.65 -3.49
N LYS A 17 -3.38 13.83 -3.53
CA LYS A 17 -4.28 14.20 -4.62
C LYS A 17 -3.61 14.17 -6.00
N GLU A 18 -2.33 14.42 -6.04
CA GLU A 18 -1.53 14.43 -7.27
C GLU A 18 -1.48 13.06 -7.94
N GLU A 19 -1.66 12.01 -7.16
CA GLU A 19 -1.67 10.64 -7.69
C GLU A 19 -3.03 10.24 -8.26
N LEU A 20 -4.10 10.72 -7.66
CA LEU A 20 -5.48 10.48 -8.13
C LEU A 20 -6.38 11.58 -7.60
N SER A 21 -6.80 12.51 -8.46
CA SER A 21 -7.73 13.57 -8.07
C SER A 21 -9.15 13.03 -7.94
N LEU A 22 -10.02 13.76 -7.24
CA LEU A 22 -11.43 13.40 -7.14
C LEU A 22 -12.11 13.40 -8.51
N GLU A 23 -11.70 14.28 -9.41
CA GLU A 23 -12.20 14.32 -10.79
C GLU A 23 -11.82 13.05 -11.54
N GLN A 24 -10.56 12.63 -11.45
CA GLN A 24 -10.09 11.39 -12.07
C GLN A 24 -10.79 10.16 -11.48
N ALA A 25 -11.10 10.19 -10.19
CA ALA A 25 -11.78 9.10 -9.51
C ALA A 25 -13.25 8.94 -9.90
N ASP A 26 -13.84 9.97 -10.50
CA ASP A 26 -15.17 9.92 -11.12
C ASP A 26 -16.25 9.27 -10.24
N GLY A 27 -16.40 9.77 -9.02
CA GLY A 27 -17.41 9.30 -8.07
C GLY A 27 -17.04 8.08 -7.24
N TRP A 28 -15.88 7.48 -7.45
CA TRP A 28 -15.36 6.45 -6.54
C TRP A 28 -14.97 7.07 -5.21
N ASN A 29 -15.15 6.33 -4.13
CA ASN A 29 -14.78 6.79 -2.78
C ASN A 29 -13.27 6.76 -2.62
N VAL A 30 -12.67 7.91 -2.45
CA VAL A 30 -11.22 8.07 -2.28
C VAL A 30 -10.93 8.74 -0.96
N ILE A 31 -9.95 8.23 -0.23
CA ILE A 31 -9.37 8.92 0.92
C ILE A 31 -7.90 9.25 0.63
N TYR A 32 -7.45 10.39 1.11
CA TYR A 32 -6.06 10.81 1.02
C TYR A 32 -5.40 10.58 2.38
N THR A 33 -4.49 9.63 2.42
CA THR A 33 -3.88 9.19 3.69
C THR A 33 -2.74 10.09 4.16
N GLY A 34 -2.15 10.87 3.24
CA GLY A 34 -0.85 11.49 3.47
C GLY A 34 0.27 10.49 3.27
N ILE A 35 1.49 10.95 3.46
CA ILE A 35 2.71 10.17 3.25
C ILE A 35 3.11 9.50 4.56
N GLY A 36 3.58 8.28 4.48
CA GLY A 36 4.11 7.52 5.62
C GLY A 36 3.21 6.41 6.10
N LYS A 37 3.82 5.37 6.64
CA LYS A 37 3.12 4.15 7.07
C LYS A 37 2.14 4.40 8.20
N VAL A 38 2.52 5.23 9.17
CA VAL A 38 1.65 5.56 10.32
C VAL A 38 0.44 6.34 9.86
N ASN A 39 0.63 7.35 9.01
CA ASN A 39 -0.48 8.13 8.46
C ASN A 39 -1.44 7.26 7.65
N ALA A 40 -0.90 6.35 6.85
CA ALA A 40 -1.69 5.42 6.06
C ALA A 40 -2.55 4.53 6.98
N LEU A 41 -1.96 3.96 8.02
CA LEU A 41 -2.67 3.09 8.95
C LEU A 41 -3.80 3.83 9.68
N ILE A 42 -3.52 5.01 10.21
CA ILE A 42 -4.51 5.81 10.93
C ILE A 42 -5.68 6.17 10.03
N SER A 43 -5.39 6.71 8.85
CA SER A 43 -6.41 7.18 7.91
C SER A 43 -7.26 6.02 7.38
N VAL A 44 -6.64 4.93 6.99
CA VAL A 44 -7.35 3.76 6.47
C VAL A 44 -8.20 3.12 7.56
N ASN A 45 -7.65 2.93 8.75
CA ASN A 45 -8.38 2.32 9.86
C ASN A 45 -9.64 3.14 10.23
N GLN A 46 -9.52 4.45 10.27
CA GLN A 46 -10.65 5.35 10.52
C GLN A 46 -11.70 5.23 9.41
N ALA A 47 -11.28 5.25 8.16
CA ALA A 47 -12.19 5.15 7.03
C ALA A 47 -12.89 3.79 6.96
N LEU A 48 -12.21 2.70 7.28
CA LEU A 48 -12.81 1.37 7.32
C LEU A 48 -13.91 1.29 8.39
N THR A 49 -13.73 1.96 9.52
CA THR A 49 -14.73 2.01 10.59
C THR A 49 -15.97 2.78 10.15
N GLU A 50 -15.79 3.89 9.45
CA GLU A 50 -16.88 4.77 9.02
C GLU A 50 -17.61 4.25 7.76
N PHE A 51 -16.85 3.82 6.77
CA PHE A 51 -17.41 3.44 5.46
C PHE A 51 -17.76 1.96 5.36
N LYS A 52 -17.00 1.09 6.01
CA LYS A 52 -17.18 -0.38 5.99
C LYS A 52 -17.27 -0.94 4.56
N PRO A 53 -16.24 -0.71 3.72
CA PRO A 53 -16.27 -1.22 2.35
C PRO A 53 -16.08 -2.74 2.31
N ASP A 54 -16.54 -3.37 1.22
CA ASP A 54 -16.21 -4.76 0.95
C ASP A 54 -14.81 -4.88 0.34
N ASN A 55 -14.37 -3.83 -0.36
CA ASN A 55 -13.08 -3.82 -1.05
C ASN A 55 -12.29 -2.57 -0.68
N LEU A 56 -11.00 -2.77 -0.45
CA LEU A 56 -10.03 -1.70 -0.23
C LEU A 56 -8.95 -1.80 -1.30
N ILE A 57 -8.74 -0.70 -2.03
CA ILE A 57 -7.68 -0.61 -3.02
C ILE A 57 -6.70 0.47 -2.57
N ASN A 58 -5.43 0.13 -2.51
CA ASN A 58 -4.38 1.13 -2.38
C ASN A 58 -3.86 1.46 -3.79
N PHE A 59 -3.95 2.72 -4.16
CA PHE A 59 -3.49 3.22 -5.45
C PHE A 59 -2.42 4.29 -5.23
N GLY A 60 -1.30 4.17 -5.94
CA GLY A 60 -0.22 5.14 -5.77
C GLY A 60 0.93 4.89 -6.74
N SER A 61 1.93 5.71 -6.61
CA SER A 61 3.15 5.62 -7.41
C SER A 61 4.25 4.90 -6.63
N ALA A 62 5.12 4.24 -7.35
CA ALA A 62 6.28 3.56 -6.77
C ALA A 62 7.46 3.67 -7.73
N GLY A 63 8.66 3.74 -7.16
CA GLY A 63 9.88 3.67 -7.95
C GLY A 63 10.28 2.23 -8.25
N SER A 64 11.03 2.04 -9.31
CA SER A 64 11.59 0.74 -9.66
C SER A 64 13.02 0.89 -10.14
N SER A 65 13.86 -0.06 -9.76
CA SER A 65 15.21 -0.19 -10.31
C SER A 65 15.22 -0.90 -11.67
N ARG A 66 14.07 -1.50 -12.06
CA ARG A 66 13.93 -2.18 -13.34
C ARG A 66 13.35 -1.22 -14.38
N SER A 67 14.10 -0.99 -15.45
CA SER A 67 13.67 -0.07 -16.53
C SER A 67 12.50 -0.59 -17.35
N ASP A 68 12.20 -1.89 -17.28
CA ASP A 68 11.09 -2.53 -17.98
C ASP A 68 9.75 -2.43 -17.25
N LEU A 69 9.75 -2.02 -15.97
CA LEU A 69 8.53 -1.84 -15.20
C LEU A 69 8.01 -0.42 -15.37
N LYS A 70 7.00 -0.27 -16.20
CA LYS A 70 6.31 1.01 -16.43
C LYS A 70 4.82 0.76 -16.51
N GLY A 71 4.04 1.79 -16.26
CA GLY A 71 2.59 1.73 -16.32
C GLY A 71 1.97 1.18 -15.05
N LEU A 72 0.75 0.69 -15.16
CA LEU A 72 -0.02 0.21 -14.03
C LEU A 72 0.28 -1.27 -13.76
N HIS A 73 0.62 -1.57 -12.53
CA HIS A 73 0.91 -2.93 -12.08
C HIS A 73 0.18 -3.23 -10.78
N GLU A 74 -0.22 -4.48 -10.59
CA GLU A 74 -0.74 -4.94 -9.33
C GLU A 74 0.40 -5.47 -8.46
N VAL A 75 0.43 -5.00 -7.20
CA VAL A 75 1.38 -5.47 -6.19
C VAL A 75 0.66 -6.46 -5.28
N THR A 76 1.26 -7.62 -5.08
CA THR A 76 0.66 -8.70 -4.29
C THR A 76 1.54 -9.18 -3.14
N THR A 77 2.79 -8.73 -3.09
CA THR A 77 3.69 -9.00 -1.97
C THR A 77 4.21 -7.67 -1.43
N PHE A 78 4.05 -7.47 -0.12
CA PHE A 78 4.40 -6.22 0.54
C PHE A 78 5.41 -6.50 1.64
N LYS A 79 6.50 -5.73 1.65
CA LYS A 79 7.60 -5.84 2.62
C LYS A 79 7.86 -4.48 3.24
N GLN A 80 8.20 -4.46 4.53
CA GLN A 80 8.70 -3.24 5.16
C GLN A 80 10.22 -3.15 4.90
N ARG A 81 10.61 -2.42 3.86
CA ARG A 81 12.03 -2.36 3.44
C ARG A 81 12.92 -1.60 4.42
N ASP A 82 12.35 -0.75 5.26
CA ASP A 82 13.08 0.06 6.24
C ASP A 82 12.96 -0.45 7.67
N MET A 83 12.34 -1.60 7.86
CA MET A 83 12.31 -2.29 9.16
C MET A 83 13.63 -3.02 9.35
N ASP A 84 14.51 -2.46 10.16
CA ASP A 84 15.87 -2.96 10.33
C ASP A 84 16.19 -3.24 11.79
N LEU A 85 16.07 -4.50 12.15
CA LEU A 85 16.41 -5.01 13.48
C LEU A 85 17.62 -5.95 13.42
N ARG A 86 18.51 -5.74 12.44
CA ARG A 86 19.70 -6.58 12.28
C ARG A 86 20.63 -6.50 13.50
N SER A 87 20.62 -5.38 14.22
CA SER A 87 21.34 -5.24 15.48
C SER A 87 20.83 -6.21 16.57
N LEU A 88 19.63 -6.74 16.43
CA LEU A 88 19.06 -7.75 17.31
C LEU A 88 19.19 -9.16 16.73
N GLY A 89 19.90 -9.33 15.61
CA GLY A 89 20.10 -10.61 14.97
C GLY A 89 18.99 -11.03 14.03
N LEU A 90 18.08 -10.12 13.65
CA LEU A 90 16.99 -10.42 12.73
C LEU A 90 17.32 -10.00 11.30
N PRO A 91 16.80 -10.71 10.29
CA PRO A 91 16.93 -10.26 8.90
C PRO A 91 16.23 -8.93 8.67
N LEU A 92 16.64 -8.21 7.64
CA LEU A 92 15.98 -6.98 7.21
C LEU A 92 14.51 -7.24 6.88
N GLY A 93 13.61 -6.39 7.35
CA GLY A 93 12.17 -6.52 7.14
C GLY A 93 11.45 -7.39 8.15
N VAL A 94 12.18 -8.02 9.07
CA VAL A 94 11.64 -8.96 10.06
C VAL A 94 11.48 -8.27 11.41
N THR A 95 10.34 -8.51 12.07
CA THR A 95 10.05 -8.01 13.42
C THR A 95 10.09 -9.14 14.45
N LEU A 96 9.97 -8.77 15.72
CA LEU A 96 9.94 -9.74 16.83
C LEU A 96 8.54 -10.31 17.04
N ASN A 97 8.48 -11.41 17.80
CA ASN A 97 7.23 -11.97 18.35
C ASN A 97 6.25 -12.51 17.31
N ASP A 98 6.76 -13.19 16.30
CA ASP A 98 5.95 -13.88 15.28
C ASP A 98 4.97 -12.98 14.54
N HIS A 99 5.22 -11.68 14.51
CA HIS A 99 4.42 -10.77 13.69
C HIS A 99 4.63 -11.06 12.20
N ILE A 100 3.63 -10.74 11.42
CA ILE A 100 3.70 -10.87 9.96
C ILE A 100 4.80 -9.93 9.45
N ASN A 101 5.81 -10.49 8.80
CA ASN A 101 6.92 -9.72 8.25
C ASN A 101 6.63 -9.26 6.83
N ASP A 102 6.12 -10.19 6.01
CA ASP A 102 5.69 -9.92 4.64
C ASP A 102 4.20 -10.21 4.52
N ILE A 103 3.52 -9.42 3.71
CA ILE A 103 2.10 -9.63 3.42
C ILE A 103 1.99 -10.15 2.00
N TYR A 104 1.29 -11.27 1.85
CA TYR A 104 1.05 -11.91 0.55
C TYR A 104 -0.43 -11.92 0.25
N LEU A 105 -0.81 -11.42 -0.92
CA LEU A 105 -2.14 -11.63 -1.45
C LEU A 105 -2.13 -12.95 -2.25
N ASP A 106 -3.24 -13.67 -2.21
CA ASP A 106 -3.31 -15.01 -2.79
C ASP A 106 -3.52 -14.96 -4.31
N ARG A 107 -2.58 -14.31 -5.01
CA ARG A 107 -2.57 -14.24 -6.48
C ARG A 107 -1.21 -13.74 -6.96
N PRO A 108 -0.85 -14.01 -8.24
CA PRO A 108 0.42 -13.54 -8.79
C PRO A 108 0.43 -12.01 -8.98
N GLY A 109 1.60 -11.41 -8.81
CA GLY A 109 1.83 -9.99 -8.98
C GLY A 109 3.24 -9.59 -8.56
N LEU A 110 3.48 -8.29 -8.53
CA LEU A 110 4.79 -7.75 -8.18
C LEU A 110 4.96 -7.63 -6.66
N SER A 111 6.21 -7.52 -6.24
CA SER A 111 6.57 -7.21 -4.86
C SER A 111 6.88 -5.73 -4.72
N CYS A 112 6.46 -5.14 -3.60
CA CYS A 112 6.76 -3.75 -3.29
C CYS A 112 7.30 -3.62 -1.88
N GLY A 113 8.38 -2.86 -1.73
CA GLY A 113 8.89 -2.48 -0.43
C GLY A 113 8.29 -1.14 0.00
N THR A 114 7.63 -1.12 1.15
CA THR A 114 7.11 0.12 1.74
C THR A 114 8.08 0.65 2.79
N GLY A 115 8.15 1.96 2.92
CA GLY A 115 9.01 2.61 3.91
C GLY A 115 8.70 4.09 4.01
N ASP A 116 9.29 4.74 5.01
CA ASP A 116 9.06 6.15 5.31
C ASP A 116 10.18 7.06 4.80
N SER A 117 11.03 6.55 3.95
CA SER A 117 12.09 7.31 3.31
C SER A 117 12.18 6.96 1.84
N PHE A 118 12.69 7.88 1.04
CA PHE A 118 12.94 7.61 -0.36
C PHE A 118 14.15 6.69 -0.53
N VAL A 119 14.06 5.79 -1.49
CA VAL A 119 15.21 5.00 -1.92
C VAL A 119 16.07 5.88 -2.82
N THR A 120 17.31 6.08 -2.42
CA THR A 120 18.28 6.83 -3.22
C THR A 120 19.25 5.85 -3.86
N ALA A 121 19.54 6.08 -5.14
CA ALA A 121 20.59 5.33 -5.84
C ALA A 121 21.96 5.77 -5.31
N ASN A 122 22.78 4.82 -4.91
CA ASN A 122 24.17 5.05 -4.55
C ASN A 122 25.07 4.54 -5.67
#